data_2e2546867b5c336ef1ed3870f6c34508
#
_entry.id   2e2546867b5c336ef1ed3870f6c34508
#
_cell.length_a   1.000
_cell.length_b   1.000
_cell.length_c   1.000
_cell.angle_alpha   90.00
_cell.angle_beta   90.00
_cell.angle_gamma   90.00
#
_symmetry.space_group_name_H-M   'P 1'
#
loop_
_entity.id
_entity.type
_entity.pdbx_description
1 polymer ?
#
loop_
_entity_poly.entity_id
_entity_poly.type
_entity_poly.pdbx_seq_one_letter_code
_entity_poly.pdbx_strand_id
1 'polypeptide(L)'
;MGSDILQRLVEQHAMIEQLASDSRRCAPGCVFFAYPGETADGRRYIADALARGASAVVWESEGFSWDARWQVPNTAVAGLKQQAGWIAHDFYGRPSEALWVCGVTGTNGKTSCTQWIAAALESLGVKSGVIGTLGSGFPGALDAALNTTPDVLELHALLARMRQAGALAVAMEASSHGLAQGRTNGVAFDCALFTNLSHDHLDYHGSMDAYGEAKAMLFDMPGLQSAVLNLDDILGVQLAQRLAERGQRTIGYALSLSALAPGVVSEFVAAREVSVDDEGMSVSLVSSWGDAEARINQLGRFNVSNALGVLGCLLAHGVAFERAVGLLAELPPVSGRMQRLAGAGKPLVVVDYAHTPDALERALDVLRPLAKGRLLCVFGCGGDRDPSKRPQMGEVARRLADRVILTDDNPRSEDPAQIVADILSGIETRDTVHVEHDRATAIRVGIVAAGANDLVLVAGKGHEDYQEVAGQRLPFSDIEQVWQALQGGAA
;
A
#
# COMPACT_ATOMS: atom_id res chain seq x y z
N MET A 1 -18.39 -21.14 15.55
CA MET A 1 -17.91 -20.35 16.71
C MET A 1 -18.28 -18.87 16.59
N GLY A 2 -18.03 -18.20 15.48
CA GLY A 2 -18.45 -16.80 15.30
C GLY A 2 -19.96 -16.58 15.30
N SER A 3 -20.70 -17.44 14.63
CA SER A 3 -22.18 -17.43 14.62
C SER A 3 -22.79 -17.54 16.01
N ASP A 4 -22.23 -18.35 16.90
CA ASP A 4 -22.78 -18.58 18.25
C ASP A 4 -22.66 -17.33 19.15
N ILE A 5 -21.60 -16.52 18.96
CA ILE A 5 -21.37 -15.29 19.72
C ILE A 5 -22.46 -14.26 19.38
N LEU A 6 -22.69 -14.02 18.10
CA LEU A 6 -23.70 -13.08 17.64
C LEU A 6 -25.13 -13.60 17.87
N GLN A 7 -25.35 -14.91 17.77
CA GLN A 7 -26.63 -15.53 18.07
C GLN A 7 -27.05 -15.30 19.52
N ARG A 8 -26.12 -15.39 20.49
CA ARG A 8 -26.39 -15.05 21.91
C ARG A 8 -26.87 -13.61 22.10
N LEU A 9 -26.33 -12.66 21.27
CA LEU A 9 -26.81 -11.27 21.34
C LEU A 9 -28.21 -11.13 20.74
N VAL A 10 -28.53 -11.86 19.67
CA VAL A 10 -29.88 -11.89 19.08
C VAL A 10 -30.90 -12.50 20.07
N GLU A 11 -30.53 -13.56 20.78
CA GLU A 11 -31.35 -14.17 21.86
C GLU A 11 -31.63 -13.18 23.00
N GLN A 12 -30.72 -12.21 23.21
CA GLN A 12 -30.88 -11.09 24.13
C GLN A 12 -31.63 -9.89 23.50
N HIS A 13 -32.25 -10.08 22.34
CA HIS A 13 -33.00 -9.05 21.60
C HIS A 13 -32.14 -7.92 21.01
N ALA A 14 -30.83 -8.14 20.74
CA ALA A 14 -30.01 -7.19 20.02
C ALA A 14 -30.40 -7.14 18.53
N MET A 15 -30.58 -5.92 18.03
CA MET A 15 -30.61 -5.69 16.57
C MET A 15 -29.19 -5.54 16.06
N ILE A 16 -28.80 -6.33 15.05
CA ILE A 16 -27.43 -6.36 14.52
C ILE A 16 -27.46 -6.08 13.02
N GLU A 17 -26.93 -4.92 12.64
CA GLU A 17 -26.81 -4.48 11.23
C GLU A 17 -25.34 -4.28 10.83
N GLN A 18 -24.48 -3.90 11.78
CA GLN A 18 -23.06 -3.67 11.55
C GLN A 18 -22.21 -4.02 12.77
N LEU A 19 -20.91 -4.24 12.51
CA LEU A 19 -19.89 -4.47 13.53
C LEU A 19 -18.89 -3.32 13.51
N ALA A 20 -18.43 -2.83 14.68
CA ALA A 20 -17.42 -1.79 14.77
C ALA A 20 -16.51 -1.99 15.98
N SER A 21 -15.22 -1.67 15.84
CA SER A 21 -14.22 -1.59 16.92
C SER A 21 -13.91 -0.14 17.31
N ASP A 22 -14.36 0.83 16.54
CA ASP A 22 -14.25 2.26 16.81
C ASP A 22 -15.61 2.79 17.28
N SER A 23 -15.69 3.27 18.55
CA SER A 23 -16.91 3.80 19.14
C SER A 23 -17.52 4.97 18.34
N ARG A 24 -16.69 5.75 17.65
CA ARG A 24 -17.10 6.89 16.80
C ARG A 24 -17.94 6.47 15.60
N ARG A 25 -17.85 5.20 15.18
CA ARG A 25 -18.60 4.60 14.06
C ARG A 25 -19.87 3.89 14.51
N CYS A 26 -20.14 3.85 15.83
CA CYS A 26 -21.36 3.23 16.36
C CYS A 26 -22.59 4.09 16.06
N ALA A 27 -23.67 3.39 15.73
CA ALA A 27 -25.01 3.90 15.48
C ALA A 27 -26.03 2.83 15.90
N PRO A 28 -27.35 3.08 15.93
CA PRO A 28 -28.34 2.05 16.14
C PRO A 28 -28.14 0.85 15.19
N GLY A 29 -28.24 -0.38 15.71
CA GLY A 29 -27.92 -1.61 14.99
C GLY A 29 -26.45 -2.01 15.02
N CYS A 30 -25.56 -1.21 15.62
CA CYS A 30 -24.14 -1.53 15.74
C CYS A 30 -23.86 -2.45 16.93
N VAL A 31 -23.06 -3.50 16.72
CA VAL A 31 -22.38 -4.24 17.78
C VAL A 31 -20.96 -3.71 17.93
N PHE A 32 -20.66 -3.19 19.10
CA PHE A 32 -19.33 -2.69 19.42
C PHE A 32 -18.42 -3.81 19.92
N PHE A 33 -17.26 -3.97 19.28
CA PHE A 33 -16.22 -4.93 19.64
C PHE A 33 -15.16 -4.24 20.50
N ALA A 34 -15.15 -4.52 21.79
CA ALA A 34 -14.32 -3.87 22.79
C ALA A 34 -13.16 -4.76 23.22
N TYR A 35 -11.96 -4.55 22.67
CA TYR A 35 -10.74 -5.28 23.02
C TYR A 35 -9.52 -4.34 23.08
N PRO A 36 -8.42 -4.74 23.78
CA PRO A 36 -7.18 -3.98 23.78
C PRO A 36 -6.56 -3.90 22.39
N GLY A 37 -6.36 -2.68 21.89
CA GLY A 37 -5.58 -2.38 20.69
C GLY A 37 -4.10 -2.10 21.02
N GLU A 38 -3.33 -1.66 20.02
CA GLU A 38 -1.90 -1.33 20.18
C GLU A 38 -1.67 -0.04 21.00
N THR A 39 -2.51 0.97 20.77
CA THR A 39 -2.36 2.31 21.37
C THR A 39 -3.43 2.64 22.39
N ALA A 40 -4.56 1.94 22.36
CA ALA A 40 -5.70 2.19 23.24
C ALA A 40 -6.45 0.89 23.56
N ASP A 41 -7.04 0.84 24.75
CA ASP A 41 -7.92 -0.24 25.14
C ASP A 41 -9.36 0.13 24.76
N GLY A 42 -9.92 -0.59 23.77
CA GLY A 42 -11.28 -0.39 23.26
C GLY A 42 -12.37 -0.51 24.33
N ARG A 43 -12.10 -1.26 25.42
CA ARG A 43 -13.05 -1.43 26.54
C ARG A 43 -13.34 -0.13 27.29
N ARG A 44 -12.42 0.83 27.25
CA ARG A 44 -12.59 2.17 27.82
C ARG A 44 -13.64 3.02 27.08
N TYR A 45 -13.97 2.64 25.85
CA TYR A 45 -14.91 3.36 24.99
C TYR A 45 -16.30 2.71 24.92
N ILE A 46 -16.59 1.68 25.76
CA ILE A 46 -17.91 1.04 25.80
C ILE A 46 -19.00 2.08 26.08
N ALA A 47 -18.81 2.92 27.11
CA ALA A 47 -19.78 3.94 27.44
C ALA A 47 -20.04 4.94 26.32
N ASP A 48 -18.99 5.34 25.57
CA ASP A 48 -19.12 6.22 24.41
C ASP A 48 -19.86 5.52 23.26
N ALA A 49 -19.54 4.25 22.97
CA ALA A 49 -20.26 3.46 21.97
C ALA A 49 -21.76 3.34 22.28
N LEU A 50 -22.10 3.09 23.54
CA LEU A 50 -23.51 3.03 24.02
C LEU A 50 -24.21 4.37 23.88
N ALA A 51 -23.53 5.47 24.25
CA ALA A 51 -24.07 6.82 24.10
C ALA A 51 -24.33 7.19 22.62
N ARG A 52 -23.62 6.57 21.67
CA ARG A 52 -23.83 6.72 20.23
C ARG A 52 -24.83 5.74 19.63
N GLY A 53 -25.43 4.87 20.45
CA GLY A 53 -26.50 3.97 20.05
C GLY A 53 -26.06 2.55 19.71
N ALA A 54 -24.88 2.12 20.15
CA ALA A 54 -24.51 0.70 20.02
C ALA A 54 -25.58 -0.18 20.65
N SER A 55 -26.09 -1.15 19.88
CA SER A 55 -27.20 -2.03 20.26
C SER A 55 -26.75 -3.21 21.15
N ALA A 56 -25.47 -3.55 21.07
CA ALA A 56 -24.85 -4.61 21.86
C ALA A 56 -23.33 -4.45 21.93
N VAL A 57 -22.68 -5.20 22.82
CA VAL A 57 -21.23 -5.19 22.98
C VAL A 57 -20.69 -6.62 23.05
N VAL A 58 -19.66 -6.90 22.25
CA VAL A 58 -18.77 -8.05 22.42
C VAL A 58 -17.48 -7.54 23.04
N TRP A 59 -17.04 -8.12 24.16
CA TRP A 59 -15.91 -7.58 24.88
C TRP A 59 -14.90 -8.64 25.33
N GLU A 60 -13.61 -8.24 25.30
CA GLU A 60 -12.50 -9.08 25.78
C GLU A 60 -12.64 -9.30 27.27
N SER A 61 -12.75 -10.57 27.68
CA SER A 61 -12.98 -10.97 29.07
C SER A 61 -11.72 -10.95 29.94
N GLU A 62 -10.54 -11.11 29.35
CA GLU A 62 -9.32 -11.15 30.12
C GLU A 62 -8.97 -9.80 30.74
N GLY A 63 -8.83 -9.78 32.07
CA GLY A 63 -8.47 -8.56 32.81
C GLY A 63 -9.55 -7.46 32.81
N PHE A 64 -10.83 -7.80 32.56
CA PHE A 64 -11.94 -6.85 32.56
C PHE A 64 -13.18 -7.43 33.18
N SER A 65 -13.98 -6.58 33.84
CA SER A 65 -15.27 -6.92 34.38
C SER A 65 -16.37 -6.00 33.82
N TRP A 66 -17.46 -6.59 33.39
CA TRP A 66 -18.60 -5.84 32.87
C TRP A 66 -19.20 -4.94 33.96
N ASP A 67 -19.47 -3.70 33.58
CA ASP A 67 -20.21 -2.77 34.46
C ASP A 67 -21.73 -3.04 34.38
N ALA A 68 -22.31 -3.50 35.46
CA ALA A 68 -23.76 -3.83 35.53
C ALA A 68 -24.70 -2.64 35.22
N ARG A 69 -24.20 -1.42 35.23
CA ARG A 69 -24.93 -0.22 34.79
C ARG A 69 -25.21 -0.18 33.30
N TRP A 70 -24.42 -0.89 32.52
CA TRP A 70 -24.61 -1.00 31.07
C TRP A 70 -25.64 -2.08 30.76
N GLN A 71 -26.92 -1.67 30.72
CA GLN A 71 -28.06 -2.57 30.52
C GLN A 71 -28.34 -2.82 29.04
N VAL A 72 -27.37 -3.40 28.33
CA VAL A 72 -27.47 -3.79 26.92
C VAL A 72 -27.06 -5.24 26.72
N PRO A 73 -27.54 -5.91 25.68
CA PRO A 73 -27.03 -7.21 25.26
C PRO A 73 -25.52 -7.22 25.18
N ASN A 74 -24.87 -8.21 25.79
CA ASN A 74 -23.41 -8.28 25.74
C ASN A 74 -22.92 -9.73 25.86
N THR A 75 -21.72 -9.97 25.33
CA THR A 75 -21.06 -11.27 25.39
C THR A 75 -19.58 -11.09 25.67
N ALA A 76 -19.09 -11.78 26.70
CA ALA A 76 -17.67 -11.89 27.03
C ALA A 76 -17.01 -12.93 26.14
N VAL A 77 -15.84 -12.61 25.57
CA VAL A 77 -15.05 -13.49 24.72
C VAL A 77 -13.58 -13.37 25.10
N ALA A 78 -12.93 -14.51 25.37
CA ALA A 78 -11.48 -14.54 25.59
C ALA A 78 -10.76 -14.57 24.24
N GLY A 79 -9.72 -13.75 24.09
CA GLY A 79 -8.97 -13.65 22.82
C GLY A 79 -9.80 -13.02 21.70
N LEU A 80 -10.64 -12.04 22.02
CA LEU A 80 -11.57 -11.42 21.07
C LEU A 80 -10.84 -10.79 19.87
N LYS A 81 -9.70 -10.15 20.09
CA LYS A 81 -8.90 -9.54 19.01
C LYS A 81 -8.57 -10.54 17.91
N GLN A 82 -8.20 -11.77 18.27
CA GLN A 82 -7.85 -12.82 17.32
C GLN A 82 -9.09 -13.42 16.62
N GLN A 83 -10.24 -13.40 17.31
CA GLN A 83 -11.48 -13.99 16.79
C GLN A 83 -12.34 -13.01 15.99
N ALA A 84 -12.13 -11.71 16.15
CA ALA A 84 -12.99 -10.67 15.58
C ALA A 84 -13.15 -10.81 14.05
N GLY A 85 -12.08 -11.14 13.33
CA GLY A 85 -12.12 -11.35 11.88
C GLY A 85 -13.01 -12.53 11.48
N TRP A 86 -12.91 -13.65 12.18
CA TRP A 86 -13.73 -14.84 11.89
C TRP A 86 -15.20 -14.59 12.22
N ILE A 87 -15.48 -13.84 13.30
CA ILE A 87 -16.85 -13.44 13.65
C ILE A 87 -17.42 -12.53 12.55
N ALA A 88 -16.65 -11.55 12.10
CA ALA A 88 -17.07 -10.64 11.03
C ALA A 88 -17.25 -11.37 9.69
N HIS A 89 -16.34 -12.28 9.36
CA HIS A 89 -16.44 -13.13 8.17
C HIS A 89 -17.78 -13.90 8.13
N ASP A 90 -18.11 -14.60 9.21
CA ASP A 90 -19.37 -15.33 9.32
C ASP A 90 -20.58 -14.37 9.28
N PHE A 91 -20.54 -13.25 10.00
CA PHE A 91 -21.63 -12.25 10.06
C PHE A 91 -21.97 -11.67 8.69
N TYR A 92 -20.96 -11.29 7.91
CA TYR A 92 -21.14 -10.71 6.58
C TYR A 92 -21.35 -11.78 5.48
N GLY A 93 -21.59 -13.05 5.84
CA GLY A 93 -21.91 -14.12 4.91
C GLY A 93 -20.71 -14.58 4.08
N ARG A 94 -19.53 -14.59 4.67
CA ARG A 94 -18.27 -15.08 4.11
C ARG A 94 -17.93 -14.46 2.74
N PRO A 95 -17.83 -13.13 2.68
CA PRO A 95 -17.74 -12.43 1.39
C PRO A 95 -16.50 -12.83 0.58
N SER A 96 -15.35 -13.06 1.23
CA SER A 96 -14.11 -13.42 0.55
C SER A 96 -14.11 -14.83 -0.07
N GLU A 97 -14.95 -15.75 0.41
CA GLU A 97 -15.10 -17.08 -0.21
C GLU A 97 -15.86 -17.03 -1.57
N ALA A 98 -16.59 -15.94 -1.84
CA ALA A 98 -17.36 -15.72 -3.06
C ALA A 98 -16.72 -14.72 -4.02
N LEU A 99 -15.52 -14.22 -3.68
CA LEU A 99 -14.71 -13.30 -4.45
C LEU A 99 -13.37 -13.97 -4.72
N TRP A 100 -12.74 -13.67 -5.84
CA TRP A 100 -11.32 -13.94 -5.98
C TRP A 100 -10.54 -12.83 -5.26
N VAL A 101 -9.82 -13.16 -4.20
CA VAL A 101 -9.10 -12.16 -3.38
C VAL A 101 -7.60 -12.32 -3.56
N CYS A 102 -6.96 -11.25 -4.05
CA CYS A 102 -5.50 -11.14 -4.14
C CYS A 102 -4.95 -10.20 -3.06
N GLY A 103 -4.16 -10.73 -2.14
CA GLY A 103 -3.42 -9.96 -1.16
C GLY A 103 -2.04 -9.57 -1.69
N VAL A 104 -1.65 -8.30 -1.58
CA VAL A 104 -0.33 -7.80 -2.00
C VAL A 104 0.45 -7.28 -0.81
N THR A 105 1.62 -7.86 -0.56
CA THR A 105 2.53 -7.40 0.50
C THR A 105 3.92 -7.09 -0.05
N GLY A 106 4.69 -6.35 0.73
CA GLY A 106 6.06 -5.92 0.44
C GLY A 106 6.32 -4.54 1.04
N THR A 107 7.55 -4.03 0.95
CA THR A 107 7.86 -2.65 1.36
C THR A 107 7.29 -1.67 0.34
N ASN A 108 7.66 -1.80 -0.92
CA ASN A 108 7.24 -0.95 -2.04
C ASN A 108 6.41 -1.73 -3.06
N GLY A 109 5.65 -1.03 -3.93
CA GLY A 109 4.92 -1.63 -5.04
C GLY A 109 3.50 -2.12 -4.75
N LYS A 110 3.08 -2.24 -3.48
CA LYS A 110 1.73 -2.73 -3.10
C LYS A 110 0.62 -2.00 -3.83
N THR A 111 0.60 -0.68 -3.73
CA THR A 111 -0.44 0.18 -4.34
C THR A 111 -0.47 0.03 -5.85
N SER A 112 0.69 0.08 -6.51
CA SER A 112 0.75 -0.09 -7.96
C SER A 112 0.22 -1.46 -8.38
N CYS A 113 0.64 -2.53 -7.72
CA CYS A 113 0.20 -3.88 -8.05
C CYS A 113 -1.31 -4.07 -7.82
N THR A 114 -1.88 -3.59 -6.70
CA THR A 114 -3.32 -3.73 -6.45
C THR A 114 -4.16 -2.97 -7.47
N GLN A 115 -3.78 -1.73 -7.80
CA GLN A 115 -4.45 -0.93 -8.82
C GLN A 115 -4.36 -1.60 -10.21
N TRP A 116 -3.20 -2.13 -10.56
CA TRP A 116 -2.98 -2.77 -11.87
C TRP A 116 -3.69 -4.12 -11.98
N ILE A 117 -3.71 -4.95 -10.93
CA ILE A 117 -4.48 -6.20 -10.91
C ILE A 117 -5.95 -5.90 -11.15
N ALA A 118 -6.52 -4.95 -10.40
CA ALA A 118 -7.93 -4.60 -10.55
C ALA A 118 -8.23 -4.02 -11.94
N ALA A 119 -7.41 -3.10 -12.45
CA ALA A 119 -7.59 -2.52 -13.78
C ALA A 119 -7.48 -3.57 -14.89
N ALA A 120 -6.54 -4.50 -14.80
CA ALA A 120 -6.38 -5.56 -15.77
C ALA A 120 -7.58 -6.54 -15.77
N LEU A 121 -8.10 -6.87 -14.60
CA LEU A 121 -9.29 -7.72 -14.47
C LEU A 121 -10.54 -6.99 -14.99
N GLU A 122 -10.70 -5.69 -14.71
CA GLU A 122 -11.80 -4.86 -15.29
C GLU A 122 -11.76 -4.86 -16.82
N SER A 123 -10.56 -4.76 -17.43
CA SER A 123 -10.40 -4.85 -18.90
C SER A 123 -10.81 -6.21 -19.49
N LEU A 124 -10.91 -7.22 -18.64
CA LEU A 124 -11.43 -8.55 -18.99
C LEU A 124 -12.92 -8.73 -18.68
N GLY A 125 -13.60 -7.69 -18.19
CA GLY A 125 -15.00 -7.74 -17.77
C GLY A 125 -15.20 -8.38 -16.39
N VAL A 126 -14.13 -8.59 -15.61
CA VAL A 126 -14.19 -9.06 -14.24
C VAL A 126 -14.27 -7.87 -13.32
N LYS A 127 -15.46 -7.51 -12.84
CA LYS A 127 -15.67 -6.37 -11.93
C LYS A 127 -14.83 -6.53 -10.67
N SER A 128 -13.88 -5.62 -10.44
CA SER A 128 -12.81 -5.78 -9.46
C SER A 128 -12.74 -4.61 -8.49
N GLY A 129 -12.79 -4.92 -7.19
CA GLY A 129 -12.57 -3.94 -6.13
C GLY A 129 -11.09 -3.75 -5.80
N VAL A 130 -10.77 -2.60 -5.19
CA VAL A 130 -9.46 -2.29 -4.60
C VAL A 130 -9.62 -1.91 -3.15
N ILE A 131 -8.71 -2.38 -2.28
CA ILE A 131 -8.59 -1.95 -0.89
C ILE A 131 -7.12 -1.60 -0.63
N GLY A 132 -6.82 -0.35 -0.30
CA GLY A 132 -5.43 0.06 -0.09
C GLY A 132 -5.25 1.53 0.28
N THR A 133 -4.03 1.99 0.11
CA THR A 133 -3.57 3.33 0.50
C THR A 133 -4.32 4.44 -0.23
N LEU A 134 -4.65 4.25 -1.51
CA LEU A 134 -5.41 5.24 -2.30
C LEU A 134 -6.90 5.28 -1.95
N GLY A 135 -7.37 4.34 -1.14
CA GLY A 135 -8.78 4.21 -0.82
C GLY A 135 -9.31 2.80 -1.02
N SER A 136 -10.62 2.66 -0.84
CA SER A 136 -11.33 1.38 -0.99
C SER A 136 -12.57 1.57 -1.84
N GLY A 137 -12.76 0.74 -2.85
CA GLY A 137 -13.89 0.87 -3.78
C GLY A 137 -13.61 0.22 -5.12
N PHE A 138 -14.18 0.77 -6.18
CA PHE A 138 -13.90 0.35 -7.55
C PHE A 138 -12.93 1.33 -8.23
N PRO A 139 -12.11 0.91 -9.21
CA PRO A 139 -11.23 1.80 -9.95
C PRO A 139 -11.96 3.04 -10.46
N GLY A 140 -11.43 4.23 -10.18
CA GLY A 140 -12.06 5.51 -10.52
C GLY A 140 -13.12 6.04 -9.52
N ALA A 141 -13.50 5.25 -8.49
CA ALA A 141 -14.46 5.61 -7.45
C ALA A 141 -14.04 4.99 -6.11
N LEU A 142 -12.96 5.51 -5.53
CA LEU A 142 -12.41 5.06 -4.25
C LEU A 142 -12.84 6.01 -3.13
N ASP A 143 -13.38 5.45 -2.07
CA ASP A 143 -13.58 6.16 -0.81
C ASP A 143 -12.25 6.26 -0.05
N ALA A 144 -11.99 7.40 0.58
CA ALA A 144 -10.77 7.63 1.34
C ALA A 144 -10.59 6.60 2.47
N ALA A 145 -9.37 6.05 2.61
CA ALA A 145 -9.04 5.09 3.64
C ALA A 145 -8.21 5.74 4.76
N LEU A 146 -8.46 5.34 6.01
CA LEU A 146 -7.65 5.76 7.16
C LEU A 146 -6.33 4.98 7.25
N ASN A 147 -6.33 3.75 6.77
CA ASN A 147 -5.19 2.84 6.81
C ASN A 147 -5.06 2.10 5.49
N THR A 148 -3.82 1.78 5.11
CA THR A 148 -3.51 0.92 3.94
C THR A 148 -4.25 -0.41 3.99
N THR A 149 -4.30 -1.05 5.17
CA THR A 149 -5.13 -2.23 5.46
C THR A 149 -6.15 -1.83 6.52
N PRO A 150 -7.44 -1.83 6.24
CA PRO A 150 -8.50 -1.46 7.18
C PRO A 150 -8.49 -2.28 8.47
N ASP A 151 -9.22 -1.80 9.49
CA ASP A 151 -9.58 -2.62 10.64
C ASP A 151 -10.30 -3.90 10.20
N VAL A 152 -10.15 -4.97 10.96
CA VAL A 152 -10.63 -6.30 10.57
C VAL A 152 -12.16 -6.36 10.36
N LEU A 153 -12.94 -5.64 11.18
CA LEU A 153 -14.41 -5.61 11.03
C LEU A 153 -14.80 -4.80 9.79
N GLU A 154 -14.12 -3.67 9.57
CA GLU A 154 -14.31 -2.83 8.39
C GLU A 154 -13.93 -3.55 7.11
N LEU A 155 -12.83 -4.33 7.12
CA LEU A 155 -12.39 -5.09 5.97
C LEU A 155 -13.47 -6.08 5.50
N HIS A 156 -14.05 -6.85 6.41
CA HIS A 156 -15.13 -7.79 6.05
C HIS A 156 -16.41 -7.07 5.58
N ALA A 157 -16.74 -5.92 6.17
CA ALA A 157 -17.85 -5.08 5.71
C ALA A 157 -17.60 -4.53 4.29
N LEU A 158 -16.35 -4.10 3.98
CA LEU A 158 -15.94 -3.65 2.65
C LEU A 158 -16.08 -4.77 1.62
N LEU A 159 -15.56 -5.95 1.90
CA LEU A 159 -15.67 -7.12 1.02
C LEU A 159 -17.14 -7.48 0.75
N ALA A 160 -17.98 -7.44 1.78
CA ALA A 160 -19.43 -7.71 1.64
C ALA A 160 -20.11 -6.66 0.74
N ARG A 161 -19.82 -5.37 0.94
CA ARG A 161 -20.37 -4.29 0.10
C ARG A 161 -19.91 -4.42 -1.36
N MET A 162 -18.64 -4.72 -1.60
CA MET A 162 -18.11 -4.94 -2.95
C MET A 162 -18.79 -6.12 -3.63
N ARG A 163 -18.94 -7.26 -2.92
CA ARG A 163 -19.69 -8.41 -3.42
C ARG A 163 -21.14 -8.05 -3.77
N GLN A 164 -21.85 -7.36 -2.89
CA GLN A 164 -23.24 -6.91 -3.12
C GLN A 164 -23.33 -5.95 -4.31
N ALA A 165 -22.31 -5.14 -4.55
CA ALA A 165 -22.21 -4.28 -5.72
C ALA A 165 -21.81 -5.06 -6.99
N GLY A 166 -21.66 -6.37 -6.92
CA GLY A 166 -21.37 -7.24 -8.06
C GLY A 166 -19.89 -7.42 -8.38
N ALA A 167 -18.98 -7.14 -7.44
CA ALA A 167 -17.58 -7.51 -7.60
C ALA A 167 -17.44 -9.03 -7.72
N LEU A 168 -16.50 -9.46 -8.56
CA LEU A 168 -16.07 -10.84 -8.73
C LEU A 168 -14.65 -11.05 -8.18
N ALA A 169 -13.85 -9.97 -8.12
CA ALA A 169 -12.50 -10.00 -7.60
C ALA A 169 -12.21 -8.78 -6.71
N VAL A 170 -11.22 -8.91 -5.83
CA VAL A 170 -10.69 -7.81 -5.01
C VAL A 170 -9.17 -7.94 -4.93
N ALA A 171 -8.45 -6.87 -5.26
CA ALA A 171 -7.03 -6.74 -5.01
C ALA A 171 -6.82 -5.86 -3.76
N MET A 172 -6.11 -6.34 -2.74
CA MET A 172 -5.93 -5.58 -1.51
C MET A 172 -4.49 -5.51 -1.03
N GLU A 173 -4.12 -4.35 -0.48
CA GLU A 173 -2.84 -4.17 0.18
C GLU A 173 -2.87 -4.84 1.58
N ALA A 174 -1.98 -5.80 1.79
CA ALA A 174 -1.74 -6.44 3.08
C ALA A 174 -0.43 -5.89 3.68
N SER A 175 -0.53 -4.79 4.43
CA SER A 175 0.61 -4.18 5.11
C SER A 175 1.14 -5.06 6.24
N SER A 176 2.44 -4.97 6.55
CA SER A 176 3.03 -5.72 7.66
C SER A 176 2.36 -5.43 9.01
N HIS A 177 1.99 -4.17 9.26
CA HIS A 177 1.20 -3.80 10.43
C HIS A 177 -0.18 -4.47 10.42
N GLY A 178 -0.86 -4.47 9.27
CA GLY A 178 -2.17 -5.11 9.13
C GLY A 178 -2.11 -6.61 9.38
N LEU A 179 -1.09 -7.27 8.86
CA LEU A 179 -0.84 -8.71 9.07
C LEU A 179 -0.51 -8.99 10.54
N ALA A 180 0.48 -8.30 11.13
CA ALA A 180 0.88 -8.48 12.52
C ALA A 180 -0.25 -8.20 13.51
N GLN A 181 -1.12 -7.25 13.21
CA GLN A 181 -2.28 -6.89 14.04
C GLN A 181 -3.52 -7.78 13.81
N GLY A 182 -3.44 -8.74 12.87
CA GLY A 182 -4.54 -9.64 12.53
C GLY A 182 -5.71 -8.98 11.80
N ARG A 183 -5.47 -7.83 11.13
CA ARG A 183 -6.52 -7.12 10.39
C ARG A 183 -7.06 -7.90 9.20
N THR A 184 -6.33 -8.90 8.72
CA THR A 184 -6.71 -9.81 7.61
C THR A 184 -7.27 -11.15 8.09
N ASN A 185 -7.42 -11.34 9.41
CA ASN A 185 -7.96 -12.59 9.96
C ASN A 185 -9.36 -12.87 9.40
N GLY A 186 -9.59 -14.11 9.00
CA GLY A 186 -10.87 -14.55 8.41
C GLY A 186 -11.02 -14.25 6.91
N VAL A 187 -10.09 -13.54 6.27
CA VAL A 187 -10.10 -13.37 4.80
C VAL A 187 -9.61 -14.65 4.13
N ALA A 188 -10.39 -15.18 3.20
CA ALA A 188 -9.96 -16.24 2.29
C ALA A 188 -9.23 -15.58 1.10
N PHE A 189 -7.91 -15.81 1.03
CA PHE A 189 -7.09 -15.34 -0.09
C PHE A 189 -6.91 -16.46 -1.12
N ASP A 190 -7.16 -16.17 -2.39
CA ASP A 190 -6.86 -17.08 -3.50
C ASP A 190 -5.42 -16.91 -3.97
N CYS A 191 -4.93 -15.67 -3.99
CA CYS A 191 -3.60 -15.32 -4.44
C CYS A 191 -2.91 -14.38 -3.44
N ALA A 192 -1.62 -14.57 -3.25
CA ALA A 192 -0.77 -13.68 -2.47
C ALA A 192 0.45 -13.26 -3.29
N LEU A 193 0.70 -11.95 -3.38
CA LEU A 193 1.85 -11.38 -4.08
C LEU A 193 2.85 -10.78 -3.08
N PHE A 194 4.12 -11.20 -3.18
CA PHE A 194 5.24 -10.57 -2.51
C PHE A 194 6.05 -9.72 -3.49
N THR A 195 6.21 -8.43 -3.19
CA THR A 195 6.93 -7.50 -4.08
C THR A 195 8.40 -7.33 -3.72
N ASN A 196 8.72 -6.96 -2.48
CA ASN A 196 10.10 -6.77 -2.00
C ASN A 196 10.15 -6.52 -0.49
N LEU A 197 11.36 -6.63 0.08
CA LEU A 197 11.68 -6.25 1.45
C LEU A 197 12.87 -5.29 1.45
N SER A 198 12.68 -4.06 1.92
CA SER A 198 13.75 -3.10 2.16
C SER A 198 13.54 -2.39 3.50
N HIS A 199 14.53 -1.62 3.96
CA HIS A 199 14.53 -0.98 5.28
C HIS A 199 13.35 -0.01 5.43
N ASP A 200 12.40 -0.35 6.30
CA ASP A 200 11.26 0.49 6.70
C ASP A 200 10.61 -0.08 7.97
N HIS A 201 9.83 0.73 8.68
CA HIS A 201 9.00 0.30 9.82
C HIS A 201 9.72 -0.47 10.95
N LEU A 202 11.04 -0.24 11.15
CA LEU A 202 11.78 -0.88 12.24
C LEU A 202 11.44 -0.30 13.62
N ASP A 203 10.86 0.89 13.66
CA ASP A 203 10.25 1.50 14.86
C ASP A 203 9.12 0.61 15.43
N TYR A 204 8.38 -0.09 14.57
CA TYR A 204 7.33 -1.02 14.95
C TYR A 204 7.81 -2.46 15.08
N HIS A 205 8.54 -2.98 14.09
CA HIS A 205 8.91 -4.40 14.04
C HIS A 205 10.20 -4.74 14.79
N GLY A 206 11.04 -3.75 15.12
CA GLY A 206 12.28 -3.91 15.86
C GLY A 206 13.46 -4.49 15.05
N SER A 207 13.22 -5.34 14.05
CA SER A 207 14.25 -5.91 13.18
C SER A 207 13.75 -6.20 11.78
N MET A 208 14.68 -6.35 10.81
CA MET A 208 14.35 -6.74 9.43
C MET A 208 13.76 -8.15 9.37
N ASP A 209 14.21 -9.07 10.22
CA ASP A 209 13.69 -10.44 10.27
C ASP A 209 12.23 -10.44 10.74
N ALA A 210 11.91 -9.74 11.83
CA ALA A 210 10.53 -9.61 12.31
C ALA A 210 9.62 -8.92 11.28
N TYR A 211 10.16 -7.92 10.55
CA TYR A 211 9.44 -7.26 9.47
C TYR A 211 9.17 -8.20 8.30
N GLY A 212 10.15 -9.03 7.92
CA GLY A 212 10.00 -10.09 6.91
C GLY A 212 8.96 -11.14 7.32
N GLU A 213 9.06 -11.64 8.56
CA GLU A 213 8.09 -12.63 9.09
C GLU A 213 6.66 -12.06 9.15
N ALA A 214 6.47 -10.79 9.50
CA ALA A 214 5.16 -10.16 9.45
C ALA A 214 4.55 -10.18 8.03
N LYS A 215 5.37 -10.01 6.98
CA LYS A 215 4.90 -10.14 5.58
C LYS A 215 4.66 -11.61 5.19
N ALA A 216 5.49 -12.52 5.69
CA ALA A 216 5.37 -13.95 5.45
C ALA A 216 4.03 -14.53 5.95
N MET A 217 3.41 -13.91 6.96
CA MET A 217 2.09 -14.31 7.47
C MET A 217 1.01 -14.37 6.38
N LEU A 218 1.09 -13.54 5.33
CA LEU A 218 0.13 -13.58 4.21
C LEU A 218 0.15 -14.93 3.49
N PHE A 219 1.32 -15.55 3.40
CA PHE A 219 1.55 -16.83 2.71
C PHE A 219 1.21 -18.05 3.56
N ASP A 220 0.94 -17.82 4.84
CA ASP A 220 0.47 -18.84 5.79
C ASP A 220 -1.06 -18.80 5.98
N MET A 221 -1.77 -17.91 5.26
CA MET A 221 -3.22 -17.81 5.37
C MET A 221 -3.93 -19.10 4.91
N PRO A 222 -4.91 -19.58 5.68
CA PRO A 222 -5.64 -20.80 5.34
C PRO A 222 -6.33 -20.68 3.98
N GLY A 223 -6.20 -21.70 3.15
CA GLY A 223 -6.90 -21.76 1.86
C GLY A 223 -6.22 -21.01 0.71
N LEU A 224 -5.08 -20.38 0.93
CA LEU A 224 -4.30 -19.72 -0.12
C LEU A 224 -4.02 -20.71 -1.27
N GLN A 225 -4.41 -20.37 -2.49
CA GLN A 225 -4.27 -21.28 -3.65
C GLN A 225 -2.95 -21.06 -4.40
N SER A 226 -2.50 -19.80 -4.54
CA SER A 226 -1.31 -19.47 -5.29
C SER A 226 -0.49 -18.38 -4.61
N ALA A 227 0.84 -18.49 -4.65
CA ALA A 227 1.78 -17.48 -4.20
C ALA A 227 2.60 -16.96 -5.38
N VAL A 228 2.65 -15.64 -5.56
CA VAL A 228 3.44 -14.95 -6.59
C VAL A 228 4.62 -14.25 -5.90
N LEU A 229 5.85 -14.62 -6.23
CA LEU A 229 7.03 -14.31 -5.43
C LEU A 229 8.13 -13.66 -6.25
N ASN A 230 8.63 -12.52 -5.80
CA ASN A 230 9.79 -11.86 -6.37
C ASN A 230 11.07 -12.63 -6.03
N LEU A 231 11.70 -13.24 -7.01
CA LEU A 231 12.93 -14.02 -6.82
C LEU A 231 14.22 -13.18 -6.91
N ASP A 232 14.12 -11.90 -7.25
CA ASP A 232 15.24 -10.96 -7.11
C ASP A 232 15.43 -10.52 -5.64
N ASP A 233 14.49 -10.86 -4.75
CA ASP A 233 14.50 -10.54 -3.32
C ASP A 233 14.77 -11.80 -2.49
N ILE A 234 15.68 -11.69 -1.51
CA ILE A 234 16.09 -12.84 -0.66
C ILE A 234 14.89 -13.45 0.08
N LEU A 235 13.98 -12.61 0.61
CA LEU A 235 12.78 -13.11 1.28
C LEU A 235 11.86 -13.84 0.30
N GLY A 236 11.77 -13.37 -0.95
CA GLY A 236 10.99 -14.06 -1.98
C GLY A 236 11.50 -15.47 -2.26
N VAL A 237 12.82 -15.65 -2.33
CA VAL A 237 13.46 -16.97 -2.49
C VAL A 237 13.20 -17.86 -1.26
N GLN A 238 13.33 -17.31 -0.05
CA GLN A 238 13.04 -18.05 1.20
C GLN A 238 11.58 -18.49 1.28
N LEU A 239 10.64 -17.61 0.91
CA LEU A 239 9.21 -17.93 0.84
C LEU A 239 8.94 -19.03 -0.20
N ALA A 240 9.57 -18.95 -1.37
CA ALA A 240 9.42 -19.96 -2.42
C ALA A 240 9.86 -21.35 -1.94
N GLN A 241 11.02 -21.44 -1.26
CA GLN A 241 11.51 -22.70 -0.67
C GLN A 241 10.54 -23.24 0.39
N ARG A 242 10.11 -22.39 1.34
CA ARG A 242 9.16 -22.75 2.40
C ARG A 242 7.83 -23.26 1.86
N LEU A 243 7.31 -22.65 0.79
CA LEU A 243 6.04 -23.01 0.18
C LEU A 243 6.15 -24.26 -0.70
N ALA A 244 7.29 -24.45 -1.37
CA ALA A 244 7.57 -25.68 -2.14
C ALA A 244 7.56 -26.93 -1.26
N GLU A 245 8.12 -26.85 -0.03
CA GLU A 245 8.08 -27.94 0.96
C GLU A 245 6.65 -28.35 1.35
N ARG A 246 5.69 -27.43 1.22
CA ARG A 246 4.26 -27.64 1.50
C ARG A 246 3.45 -28.05 0.28
N GLY A 247 4.08 -28.15 -0.89
CA GLY A 247 3.39 -28.44 -2.16
C GLY A 247 2.46 -27.30 -2.61
N GLN A 248 2.68 -26.07 -2.13
CA GLN A 248 1.89 -24.90 -2.50
C GLN A 248 2.23 -24.47 -3.94
N ARG A 249 1.23 -24.13 -4.74
CA ARG A 249 1.45 -23.56 -6.08
C ARG A 249 2.17 -22.21 -5.95
N THR A 250 3.33 -22.10 -6.62
CA THR A 250 4.15 -20.88 -6.59
C THR A 250 4.48 -20.43 -8.01
N ILE A 251 4.35 -19.12 -8.26
CA ILE A 251 4.76 -18.46 -9.50
C ILE A 251 5.88 -17.49 -9.14
N GLY A 252 7.10 -17.82 -9.53
CA GLY A 252 8.24 -16.93 -9.35
C GLY A 252 8.31 -15.87 -10.43
N TYR A 253 8.70 -14.64 -10.08
CA TYR A 253 9.03 -13.65 -11.09
C TYR A 253 10.36 -12.97 -10.80
N ALA A 254 11.07 -12.56 -11.86
CA ALA A 254 12.37 -11.93 -11.73
C ALA A 254 12.71 -10.99 -12.91
N LEU A 255 13.54 -9.99 -12.65
CA LEU A 255 14.12 -9.09 -13.67
C LEU A 255 15.33 -9.72 -14.40
N SER A 256 15.75 -10.92 -13.99
CA SER A 256 16.87 -11.64 -14.60
C SER A 256 16.66 -13.14 -14.47
N LEU A 257 17.00 -13.88 -15.55
CA LEU A 257 17.00 -15.34 -15.56
C LEU A 257 17.95 -15.94 -14.52
N SER A 258 18.99 -15.23 -14.12
CA SER A 258 19.95 -15.69 -13.11
C SER A 258 19.36 -15.83 -11.70
N ALA A 259 18.23 -15.18 -11.40
CA ALA A 259 17.51 -15.32 -10.15
C ALA A 259 16.67 -16.61 -10.09
N LEU A 260 16.45 -17.28 -11.20
CA LEU A 260 15.66 -18.52 -11.28
C LEU A 260 16.53 -19.72 -10.90
N ALA A 261 16.35 -20.25 -9.69
CA ALA A 261 16.95 -21.52 -9.28
C ALA A 261 16.00 -22.68 -9.61
N PRO A 262 16.48 -23.76 -10.26
CA PRO A 262 15.63 -24.90 -10.62
C PRO A 262 14.96 -25.52 -9.39
N GLY A 263 13.66 -25.81 -9.48
CA GLY A 263 12.88 -26.48 -8.44
C GLY A 263 12.46 -25.63 -7.26
N VAL A 264 12.75 -24.32 -7.26
CA VAL A 264 12.36 -23.40 -6.19
C VAL A 264 10.90 -22.96 -6.32
N VAL A 265 10.39 -22.86 -7.55
CA VAL A 265 8.98 -22.50 -7.83
C VAL A 265 8.35 -23.49 -8.79
N SER A 266 7.02 -23.57 -8.76
CA SER A 266 6.25 -24.46 -9.68
C SER A 266 6.26 -23.92 -11.11
N GLU A 267 6.12 -22.61 -11.26
CA GLU A 267 6.01 -21.86 -12.51
C GLU A 267 6.77 -20.55 -12.38
N PHE A 268 7.15 -19.93 -13.52
CA PHE A 268 7.88 -18.64 -13.47
C PHE A 268 7.59 -17.74 -14.66
N VAL A 269 7.85 -16.43 -14.45
CA VAL A 269 7.95 -15.40 -15.49
C VAL A 269 9.21 -14.56 -15.21
N ALA A 270 10.09 -14.41 -16.19
CA ALA A 270 11.30 -13.61 -16.02
C ALA A 270 11.59 -12.71 -17.24
N ALA A 271 12.20 -11.57 -16.99
CA ALA A 271 12.75 -10.74 -18.05
C ALA A 271 14.07 -11.34 -18.54
N ARG A 272 14.19 -11.53 -19.87
CA ARG A 272 15.47 -11.82 -20.54
C ARG A 272 16.22 -10.51 -20.80
N GLU A 273 15.50 -9.49 -21.27
CA GLU A 273 16.03 -8.18 -21.59
C GLU A 273 14.99 -7.09 -21.29
N VAL A 274 15.45 -5.94 -20.83
CA VAL A 274 14.63 -4.75 -20.60
C VAL A 274 15.27 -3.59 -21.32
N SER A 275 14.61 -3.02 -22.30
CA SER A 275 15.01 -1.80 -23.01
C SER A 275 14.06 -0.65 -22.66
N VAL A 276 14.60 0.58 -22.65
CA VAL A 276 13.87 1.80 -22.27
C VAL A 276 13.86 2.75 -23.46
N ASP A 277 12.72 3.34 -23.76
CA ASP A 277 12.56 4.41 -24.74
C ASP A 277 11.76 5.59 -24.19
N ASP A 278 11.48 6.61 -25.02
CA ASP A 278 10.78 7.83 -24.61
C ASP A 278 9.33 7.58 -24.16
N GLU A 279 8.72 6.46 -24.52
CA GLU A 279 7.32 6.14 -24.23
C GLU A 279 7.14 5.13 -23.09
N GLY A 280 8.18 4.34 -22.77
CA GLY A 280 8.08 3.32 -21.70
C GLY A 280 9.21 2.28 -21.78
N MET A 281 8.88 1.04 -21.52
CA MET A 281 9.84 -0.07 -21.48
C MET A 281 9.33 -1.26 -22.28
N SER A 282 10.20 -1.85 -23.11
CA SER A 282 9.96 -3.13 -23.77
C SER A 282 10.71 -4.23 -23.02
N VAL A 283 10.05 -5.36 -22.82
CA VAL A 283 10.54 -6.47 -22.01
C VAL A 283 10.42 -7.75 -22.79
N SER A 284 11.54 -8.40 -23.11
CA SER A 284 11.55 -9.76 -23.62
C SER A 284 11.36 -10.74 -22.47
N LEU A 285 10.30 -11.53 -22.51
CA LEU A 285 9.89 -12.45 -21.45
C LEU A 285 10.24 -13.89 -21.77
N VAL A 286 10.64 -14.63 -20.75
CA VAL A 286 10.72 -16.09 -20.73
C VAL A 286 9.85 -16.61 -19.60
N SER A 287 9.01 -17.59 -19.87
CA SER A 287 8.12 -18.09 -18.84
C SER A 287 7.81 -19.59 -19.00
N SER A 288 7.18 -20.16 -17.98
CA SER A 288 6.63 -21.52 -18.03
C SER A 288 5.50 -21.69 -19.05
N TRP A 289 4.93 -20.59 -19.56
CA TRP A 289 3.85 -20.58 -20.56
C TRP A 289 4.35 -20.27 -21.98
N GLY A 290 5.61 -19.92 -22.14
CA GLY A 290 6.24 -19.53 -23.41
C GLY A 290 7.01 -18.22 -23.33
N ASP A 291 7.60 -17.81 -24.44
CA ASP A 291 8.30 -16.55 -24.59
C ASP A 291 7.34 -15.50 -25.19
N ALA A 292 7.52 -14.22 -24.81
CA ALA A 292 6.73 -13.11 -25.35
C ALA A 292 7.48 -11.78 -25.27
N GLU A 293 7.03 -10.81 -26.07
CA GLU A 293 7.42 -9.40 -25.92
C GLU A 293 6.30 -8.64 -25.21
N ALA A 294 6.65 -7.93 -24.15
CA ALA A 294 5.72 -7.10 -23.36
C ALA A 294 6.09 -5.63 -23.49
N ARG A 295 5.07 -4.78 -23.48
CA ARG A 295 5.22 -3.33 -23.37
C ARG A 295 4.71 -2.87 -22.00
N ILE A 296 5.46 -1.97 -21.34
CA ILE A 296 5.10 -1.37 -20.04
C ILE A 296 5.28 0.13 -20.19
N ASN A 297 4.18 0.89 -20.13
CA ASN A 297 4.16 2.34 -20.34
C ASN A 297 4.54 3.14 -19.08
N GLN A 298 4.96 2.45 -18.01
CA GLN A 298 5.42 3.04 -16.76
C GLN A 298 6.95 3.12 -16.76
N LEU A 299 7.51 4.10 -16.03
CA LEU A 299 8.95 4.28 -15.90
C LEU A 299 9.54 3.44 -14.76
N GLY A 300 10.76 2.95 -14.98
CA GLY A 300 11.57 2.34 -13.94
C GLY A 300 11.52 0.82 -13.89
N ARG A 301 12.71 0.21 -13.80
CA ARG A 301 12.85 -1.25 -13.70
C ARG A 301 12.03 -1.87 -12.56
N PHE A 302 11.83 -1.15 -11.45
CA PHE A 302 10.95 -1.61 -10.38
C PHE A 302 9.48 -1.72 -10.83
N ASN A 303 9.03 -0.91 -11.78
CA ASN A 303 7.69 -1.05 -12.37
C ASN A 303 7.62 -2.23 -13.34
N VAL A 304 8.75 -2.61 -13.98
CA VAL A 304 8.82 -3.90 -14.69
C VAL A 304 8.64 -5.05 -13.69
N SER A 305 9.36 -5.03 -12.56
CA SER A 305 9.20 -6.03 -11.50
C SER A 305 7.76 -6.11 -11.00
N ASN A 306 7.13 -4.96 -10.70
CA ASN A 306 5.72 -4.90 -10.29
C ASN A 306 4.79 -5.48 -11.38
N ALA A 307 5.02 -5.15 -12.64
CA ALA A 307 4.22 -5.65 -13.78
C ALA A 307 4.38 -7.17 -13.98
N LEU A 308 5.59 -7.72 -13.75
CA LEU A 308 5.80 -9.18 -13.75
C LEU A 308 5.04 -9.84 -12.60
N GLY A 309 5.03 -9.24 -11.40
CA GLY A 309 4.21 -9.71 -10.29
C GLY A 309 2.71 -9.68 -10.61
N VAL A 310 2.23 -8.61 -11.24
CA VAL A 310 0.83 -8.53 -11.73
C VAL A 310 0.54 -9.60 -12.78
N LEU A 311 1.45 -9.81 -13.73
CA LEU A 311 1.34 -10.89 -14.72
C LEU A 311 1.20 -12.24 -14.02
N GLY A 312 2.03 -12.53 -13.02
CA GLY A 312 1.92 -13.73 -12.20
C GLY A 312 0.55 -13.87 -11.54
N CYS A 313 -0.03 -12.78 -11.01
CA CYS A 313 -1.37 -12.79 -10.41
C CYS A 313 -2.48 -13.06 -11.45
N LEU A 314 -2.38 -12.47 -12.64
CA LEU A 314 -3.33 -12.73 -13.74
C LEU A 314 -3.28 -14.20 -14.20
N LEU A 315 -2.07 -14.79 -14.27
CA LEU A 315 -1.88 -16.21 -14.56
C LEU A 315 -2.40 -17.10 -13.44
N ALA A 316 -2.25 -16.69 -12.18
CA ALA A 316 -2.84 -17.38 -11.03
C ALA A 316 -4.38 -17.34 -11.07
N HIS A 317 -4.97 -16.23 -11.54
CA HIS A 317 -6.41 -16.10 -11.78
C HIS A 317 -6.92 -17.00 -12.93
N GLY A 318 -6.03 -17.45 -13.81
CA GLY A 318 -6.38 -18.27 -14.98
C GLY A 318 -6.52 -17.50 -16.29
N VAL A 319 -6.02 -16.25 -16.36
CA VAL A 319 -5.96 -15.50 -17.62
C VAL A 319 -4.95 -16.15 -18.56
N ALA A 320 -5.30 -16.32 -19.83
CA ALA A 320 -4.40 -16.87 -20.85
C ALA A 320 -3.15 -16.00 -21.02
N PHE A 321 -1.97 -16.60 -21.18
CA PHE A 321 -0.67 -15.95 -21.14
C PHE A 321 -0.58 -14.77 -22.11
N GLU A 322 -0.91 -14.97 -23.38
CA GLU A 322 -0.83 -13.94 -24.43
C GLU A 322 -1.74 -12.73 -24.09
N ARG A 323 -2.94 -13.00 -23.53
CA ARG A 323 -3.86 -11.92 -23.12
C ARG A 323 -3.30 -11.19 -21.89
N ALA A 324 -2.78 -11.90 -20.90
CA ALA A 324 -2.20 -11.33 -19.71
C ALA A 324 -0.96 -10.45 -20.04
N VAL A 325 -0.11 -10.89 -20.97
CA VAL A 325 1.02 -10.08 -21.48
C VAL A 325 0.52 -8.82 -22.19
N GLY A 326 -0.50 -8.93 -23.04
CA GLY A 326 -1.08 -7.76 -23.74
C GLY A 326 -1.62 -6.69 -22.79
N LEU A 327 -2.19 -7.10 -21.66
CA LEU A 327 -2.71 -6.19 -20.63
C LEU A 327 -1.63 -5.32 -19.97
N LEU A 328 -0.35 -5.73 -19.97
CA LEU A 328 0.73 -4.94 -19.37
C LEU A 328 0.90 -3.57 -20.05
N ALA A 329 0.61 -3.48 -21.34
CA ALA A 329 0.62 -2.21 -22.08
C ALA A 329 -0.60 -1.31 -21.75
N GLU A 330 -1.67 -1.89 -21.24
CA GLU A 330 -2.91 -1.20 -20.92
C GLU A 330 -2.94 -0.70 -19.45
N LEU A 331 -1.92 -1.03 -18.62
CA LEU A 331 -1.87 -0.66 -17.21
C LEU A 331 -1.89 0.87 -17.03
N PRO A 332 -2.82 1.43 -16.25
CA PRO A 332 -2.94 2.87 -16.08
C PRO A 332 -1.80 3.43 -15.20
N PRO A 333 -1.46 4.72 -15.34
CA PRO A 333 -0.63 5.39 -14.35
C PRO A 333 -1.32 5.39 -12.98
N VAL A 334 -0.55 5.18 -11.92
CA VAL A 334 -1.05 5.20 -10.54
C VAL A 334 -0.75 6.56 -9.92
N SER A 335 -1.76 7.19 -9.32
CA SER A 335 -1.64 8.52 -8.73
C SER A 335 -0.51 8.59 -7.72
N GLY A 336 0.40 9.57 -7.88
CA GLY A 336 1.55 9.77 -7.01
C GLY A 336 2.58 8.63 -6.99
N ARG A 337 2.62 7.80 -8.03
CA ARG A 337 3.60 6.71 -8.20
C ARG A 337 4.30 6.88 -9.55
N MET A 338 5.48 7.51 -9.54
CA MET A 338 6.22 7.89 -10.77
C MET A 338 5.30 8.60 -11.78
N GLN A 339 4.37 9.40 -11.30
CA GLN A 339 3.37 10.06 -12.12
C GLN A 339 4.00 11.19 -12.91
N ARG A 340 3.96 11.07 -14.23
CA ARG A 340 4.53 12.06 -15.18
C ARG A 340 3.55 13.21 -15.39
N LEU A 341 4.05 14.43 -15.26
CA LEU A 341 3.33 15.68 -15.53
C LEU A 341 4.19 16.53 -16.43
N ALA A 342 3.66 16.95 -17.57
CA ALA A 342 4.41 17.71 -18.57
C ALA A 342 3.57 18.88 -19.10
N GLY A 343 4.26 19.96 -19.46
CA GLY A 343 3.68 21.12 -20.14
C GLY A 343 4.51 21.47 -21.40
N ALA A 344 3.88 22.09 -22.37
CA ALA A 344 4.58 22.47 -23.60
C ALA A 344 5.75 23.45 -23.30
N GLY A 345 6.97 23.07 -23.67
CA GLY A 345 8.18 23.88 -23.43
C GLY A 345 8.63 23.98 -21.95
N LYS A 346 8.08 23.13 -21.08
CA LYS A 346 8.39 23.07 -19.65
C LYS A 346 9.19 21.80 -19.33
N PRO A 347 9.85 21.74 -18.16
CA PRO A 347 10.50 20.50 -17.72
C PRO A 347 9.50 19.37 -17.55
N LEU A 348 9.97 18.12 -17.68
CA LEU A 348 9.23 16.98 -17.20
C LEU A 348 9.25 16.98 -15.67
N VAL A 349 8.08 16.91 -15.05
CA VAL A 349 7.95 16.77 -13.60
C VAL A 349 7.40 15.39 -13.29
N VAL A 350 8.00 14.73 -12.30
CA VAL A 350 7.54 13.42 -11.82
C VAL A 350 7.17 13.55 -10.35
N VAL A 351 5.95 13.13 -9.99
CA VAL A 351 5.47 13.08 -8.61
C VAL A 351 5.52 11.64 -8.12
N ASP A 352 6.17 11.40 -6.97
CA ASP A 352 6.32 10.08 -6.39
C ASP A 352 6.15 10.05 -4.86
N TYR A 353 5.69 8.93 -4.34
CA TYR A 353 5.53 8.69 -2.90
C TYR A 353 6.84 8.25 -2.21
N ALA A 354 8.00 8.38 -2.84
CA ALA A 354 9.30 8.00 -2.28
C ALA A 354 9.59 8.78 -0.99
N HIS A 355 9.47 8.11 0.16
CA HIS A 355 9.63 8.68 1.51
C HIS A 355 10.61 7.87 2.38
N THR A 356 11.36 6.95 1.74
CA THR A 356 12.46 6.18 2.34
C THR A 356 13.74 6.37 1.51
N PRO A 357 14.94 6.15 2.08
CA PRO A 357 16.20 6.28 1.33
C PRO A 357 16.24 5.41 0.08
N ASP A 358 15.90 4.13 0.18
CA ASP A 358 15.86 3.18 -0.94
C ASP A 358 14.85 3.60 -2.03
N ALA A 359 13.65 4.04 -1.65
CA ALA A 359 12.66 4.50 -2.63
C ALA A 359 13.11 5.78 -3.35
N LEU A 360 13.72 6.73 -2.63
CA LEU A 360 14.25 7.96 -3.22
C LEU A 360 15.43 7.68 -4.17
N GLU A 361 16.33 6.78 -3.77
CA GLU A 361 17.46 6.35 -4.60
C GLU A 361 16.95 5.72 -5.90
N ARG A 362 16.06 4.76 -5.82
CA ARG A 362 15.46 4.12 -7.01
C ARG A 362 14.74 5.10 -7.92
N ALA A 363 13.99 6.05 -7.34
CA ALA A 363 13.31 7.06 -8.14
C ALA A 363 14.31 7.94 -8.91
N LEU A 364 15.36 8.44 -8.23
CA LEU A 364 16.38 9.27 -8.86
C LEU A 364 17.19 8.50 -9.91
N ASP A 365 17.59 7.26 -9.65
CA ASP A 365 18.31 6.40 -10.59
C ASP A 365 17.52 6.16 -11.87
N VAL A 366 16.22 5.93 -11.75
CA VAL A 366 15.33 5.77 -12.91
C VAL A 366 15.22 7.05 -13.73
N LEU A 367 15.19 8.20 -13.07
CA LEU A 367 14.96 9.49 -13.71
C LEU A 367 16.25 10.07 -14.29
N ARG A 368 17.42 9.71 -13.74
CA ARG A 368 18.71 10.24 -14.21
C ARG A 368 18.97 10.03 -15.72
N PRO A 369 18.79 8.83 -16.29
CA PRO A 369 18.95 8.62 -17.75
C PRO A 369 17.94 9.39 -18.61
N LEU A 370 16.78 9.74 -18.08
CA LEU A 370 15.72 10.46 -18.80
C LEU A 370 15.91 11.97 -18.77
N ALA A 371 16.68 12.48 -17.83
CA ALA A 371 17.01 13.91 -17.75
C ALA A 371 18.07 14.26 -18.79
N LYS A 372 17.68 14.89 -19.88
CA LYS A 372 18.60 15.38 -20.93
C LYS A 372 19.48 16.56 -20.43
N GLY A 373 19.05 17.24 -19.38
CA GLY A 373 19.74 18.28 -18.65
C GLY A 373 19.95 17.90 -17.19
N ARG A 374 19.58 18.81 -16.28
CA ARG A 374 19.70 18.61 -14.84
C ARG A 374 18.54 17.80 -14.29
N LEU A 375 18.83 17.01 -13.24
CA LEU A 375 17.83 16.37 -12.39
C LEU A 375 17.71 17.16 -11.07
N LEU A 376 16.54 17.72 -10.81
CA LEU A 376 16.21 18.42 -9.57
C LEU A 376 15.36 17.51 -8.68
N CYS A 377 15.62 17.56 -7.37
CA CYS A 377 14.84 16.80 -6.38
C CYS A 377 14.22 17.74 -5.34
N VAL A 378 12.89 17.74 -5.24
CA VAL A 378 12.11 18.47 -4.21
C VAL A 378 11.56 17.44 -3.24
N PHE A 379 11.96 17.47 -1.96
CA PHE A 379 11.47 16.53 -0.97
C PHE A 379 11.58 17.04 0.45
N GLY A 380 10.87 16.38 1.37
CA GLY A 380 10.98 16.52 2.81
C GLY A 380 10.78 15.18 3.51
N CYS A 381 10.81 15.19 4.84
CA CYS A 381 10.54 14.02 5.66
C CYS A 381 9.37 14.29 6.61
N GLY A 382 8.60 13.23 6.93
CA GLY A 382 7.53 13.32 7.92
C GLY A 382 8.07 13.39 9.35
N GLY A 383 7.40 14.19 10.20
CA GLY A 383 7.56 14.17 11.64
C GLY A 383 6.83 12.98 12.27
N ASP A 384 7.13 12.70 13.56
CA ASP A 384 6.60 11.56 14.33
C ASP A 384 6.80 10.22 13.59
N ARG A 385 7.96 10.08 12.95
CA ARG A 385 8.42 8.91 12.19
C ARG A 385 9.90 8.67 12.49
N ASP A 386 10.42 7.53 12.02
CA ASP A 386 11.83 7.18 12.17
C ASP A 386 12.76 8.32 11.70
N PRO A 387 13.49 9.00 12.60
CA PRO A 387 14.38 10.10 12.25
C PRO A 387 15.68 9.62 11.60
N SER A 388 16.05 8.35 11.77
CA SER A 388 17.33 7.80 11.28
C SER A 388 17.43 7.82 9.75
N LYS A 389 16.31 7.81 9.05
CA LYS A 389 16.25 7.90 7.58
C LYS A 389 16.53 9.29 7.02
N ARG A 390 16.35 10.36 7.81
CA ARG A 390 16.47 11.76 7.36
C ARG A 390 17.84 12.08 6.78
N PRO A 391 18.97 11.81 7.49
CA PRO A 391 20.31 12.04 6.92
C PRO A 391 20.58 11.18 5.69
N GLN A 392 20.10 9.92 5.67
CA GLN A 392 20.31 9.01 4.55
C GLN A 392 19.58 9.52 3.29
N MET A 393 18.35 10.03 3.42
CA MET A 393 17.63 10.66 2.30
C MET A 393 18.34 11.91 1.79
N GLY A 394 18.94 12.72 2.70
CA GLY A 394 19.76 13.87 2.34
C GLY A 394 20.97 13.49 1.52
N GLU A 395 21.73 12.48 1.95
CA GLU A 395 22.88 11.92 1.24
C GLU A 395 22.49 11.40 -0.16
N VAL A 396 21.46 10.58 -0.25
CA VAL A 396 20.95 10.02 -1.50
C VAL A 396 20.59 11.13 -2.48
N ALA A 397 19.78 12.10 -2.04
CA ALA A 397 19.35 13.20 -2.90
C ALA A 397 20.57 14.02 -3.40
N ARG A 398 21.52 14.32 -2.52
CA ARG A 398 22.73 15.09 -2.90
C ARG A 398 23.64 14.33 -3.86
N ARG A 399 23.72 13.04 -3.73
CA ARG A 399 24.56 12.18 -4.61
C ARG A 399 23.98 12.03 -6.02
N LEU A 400 22.65 11.93 -6.16
CA LEU A 400 22.00 11.56 -7.41
C LEU A 400 21.31 12.71 -8.14
N ALA A 401 21.00 13.82 -7.46
CA ALA A 401 20.40 14.99 -8.08
C ALA A 401 21.43 16.13 -8.23
N ASP A 402 21.31 16.90 -9.32
CA ASP A 402 22.15 18.08 -9.58
C ASP A 402 21.76 19.25 -8.68
N ARG A 403 20.50 19.29 -8.23
CA ARG A 403 19.98 20.30 -7.31
C ARG A 403 18.96 19.71 -6.37
N VAL A 404 19.05 20.05 -5.10
CA VAL A 404 18.13 19.59 -4.05
C VAL A 404 17.35 20.77 -3.50
N ILE A 405 16.06 20.62 -3.35
CA ILE A 405 15.17 21.58 -2.67
C ILE A 405 14.52 20.84 -1.50
N LEU A 406 14.91 21.22 -0.28
CA LEU A 406 14.34 20.66 0.94
C LEU A 406 13.14 21.49 1.35
N THR A 407 12.06 20.79 1.71
CA THR A 407 10.79 21.41 2.09
C THR A 407 10.09 20.60 3.18
N ASP A 408 8.98 21.14 3.71
CA ASP A 408 8.16 20.40 4.66
C ASP A 408 7.31 19.35 3.93
N ASP A 409 7.24 18.16 4.53
CA ASP A 409 6.30 17.10 4.14
C ASP A 409 5.05 17.16 5.03
N ASN A 410 4.93 16.28 6.01
CA ASN A 410 3.96 16.31 7.10
C ASN A 410 4.72 16.49 8.43
N PRO A 411 5.01 17.70 8.90
CA PRO A 411 5.77 17.91 10.15
C PRO A 411 5.09 17.32 11.38
N ARG A 412 3.76 17.19 11.36
CA ARG A 412 2.93 16.70 12.47
C ARG A 412 3.17 17.50 13.76
N SER A 413 3.69 16.86 14.83
CA SER A 413 3.99 17.53 16.10
C SER A 413 5.42 18.05 16.20
N GLU A 414 6.32 17.67 15.26
CA GLU A 414 7.72 18.10 15.28
C GLU A 414 7.94 19.49 14.67
N ASP A 415 9.02 20.14 15.10
CA ASP A 415 9.49 21.39 14.48
C ASP A 415 10.01 21.14 13.06
N PRO A 416 9.41 21.74 12.02
CA PRO A 416 9.85 21.57 10.65
C PRO A 416 11.33 21.93 10.43
N ALA A 417 11.83 22.94 11.12
CA ALA A 417 13.23 23.35 11.01
C ALA A 417 14.19 22.26 11.51
N GLN A 418 13.80 21.53 12.57
CA GLN A 418 14.58 20.40 13.07
C GLN A 418 14.60 19.24 12.08
N ILE A 419 13.47 18.93 11.45
CA ILE A 419 13.40 17.87 10.40
C ILE A 419 14.35 18.21 9.25
N VAL A 420 14.34 19.46 8.77
CA VAL A 420 15.24 19.90 7.71
C VAL A 420 16.69 19.86 8.17
N ALA A 421 17.00 20.26 9.42
CA ALA A 421 18.35 20.17 9.97
C ALA A 421 18.86 18.72 10.01
N ASP A 422 18.01 17.76 10.36
CA ASP A 422 18.35 16.32 10.36
C ASP A 422 18.67 15.84 8.93
N ILE A 423 17.90 16.24 7.92
CA ILE A 423 18.18 15.92 6.52
C ILE A 423 19.53 16.52 6.09
N LEU A 424 19.77 17.79 6.44
CA LEU A 424 21.01 18.51 6.14
C LEU A 424 22.24 17.89 6.81
N SER A 425 22.09 17.16 7.91
CA SER A 425 23.20 16.47 8.58
C SER A 425 23.82 15.35 7.72
N GLY A 426 23.07 14.81 6.77
CA GLY A 426 23.56 13.83 5.76
C GLY A 426 24.17 14.48 4.51
N ILE A 427 24.20 15.82 4.42
CA ILE A 427 24.67 16.55 3.24
C ILE A 427 25.97 17.30 3.56
N GLU A 428 27.09 16.79 3.06
CA GLU A 428 28.41 17.41 3.27
C GLU A 428 28.57 18.74 2.54
N THR A 429 28.10 18.83 1.28
CA THR A 429 28.25 20.01 0.42
C THR A 429 26.88 20.60 0.09
N ARG A 430 26.66 21.86 0.46
CA ARG A 430 25.34 22.52 0.39
C ARG A 430 25.16 23.49 -0.78
N ASP A 431 26.15 23.64 -1.65
CA ASP A 431 26.16 24.64 -2.74
C ASP A 431 24.99 24.52 -3.72
N THR A 432 24.41 23.31 -3.83
CA THR A 432 23.27 23.00 -4.70
C THR A 432 22.00 22.70 -3.93
N VAL A 433 21.98 22.99 -2.61
CA VAL A 433 20.83 22.75 -1.74
C VAL A 433 20.13 24.06 -1.43
N HIS A 434 18.83 24.09 -1.64
CA HIS A 434 17.95 25.19 -1.27
C HIS A 434 16.94 24.71 -0.22
N VAL A 435 16.66 25.52 0.78
CA VAL A 435 15.63 25.21 1.80
C VAL A 435 14.48 26.19 1.62
N GLU A 436 13.29 25.65 1.46
CA GLU A 436 12.03 26.39 1.37
C GLU A 436 10.94 25.60 2.12
N HIS A 437 10.52 26.09 3.26
CA HIS A 437 9.56 25.40 4.12
C HIS A 437 8.16 25.32 3.52
N ASP A 438 7.71 26.36 2.78
CA ASP A 438 6.44 26.30 2.07
C ASP A 438 6.54 25.39 0.86
N ARG A 439 5.89 24.21 0.95
CA ARG A 439 5.98 23.16 -0.07
C ARG A 439 5.46 23.60 -1.44
N ALA A 440 4.43 24.43 -1.51
CA ALA A 440 3.92 24.93 -2.77
C ALA A 440 4.96 25.84 -3.45
N THR A 441 5.59 26.70 -2.67
CA THR A 441 6.69 27.56 -3.13
C THR A 441 7.92 26.74 -3.52
N ALA A 442 8.30 25.71 -2.77
CA ALA A 442 9.40 24.81 -3.08
C ALA A 442 9.21 24.11 -4.43
N ILE A 443 8.03 23.58 -4.68
CA ILE A 443 7.66 22.96 -5.98
C ILE A 443 7.76 23.98 -7.11
N ARG A 444 7.20 25.16 -6.93
CA ARG A 444 7.26 26.25 -7.91
C ARG A 444 8.72 26.69 -8.19
N VAL A 445 9.54 26.86 -7.15
CA VAL A 445 10.97 27.21 -7.28
C VAL A 445 11.69 26.13 -8.09
N GLY A 446 11.45 24.85 -7.81
CA GLY A 446 12.04 23.74 -8.54
C GLY A 446 11.69 23.76 -10.04
N ILE A 447 10.41 23.96 -10.37
CA ILE A 447 9.91 23.96 -11.76
C ILE A 447 10.39 25.20 -12.51
N VAL A 448 10.39 26.39 -11.89
CA VAL A 448 10.86 27.63 -12.50
C VAL A 448 12.38 27.63 -12.72
N ALA A 449 13.15 27.01 -11.81
CA ALA A 449 14.59 26.88 -11.94
C ALA A 449 15.02 25.85 -13.01
N ALA A 450 14.12 24.99 -13.45
CA ALA A 450 14.36 23.95 -14.42
C ALA A 450 14.06 24.43 -15.85
N GLY A 451 14.95 24.08 -16.80
CA GLY A 451 14.75 24.28 -18.24
C GLY A 451 13.95 23.14 -18.87
N ALA A 452 13.57 23.30 -20.14
CA ALA A 452 12.78 22.30 -20.88
C ALA A 452 13.43 20.91 -21.01
N ASN A 453 14.76 20.84 -20.90
CA ASN A 453 15.51 19.58 -20.93
C ASN A 453 15.80 19.01 -19.53
N ASP A 454 15.46 19.74 -18.47
CA ASP A 454 15.63 19.30 -17.09
C ASP A 454 14.45 18.44 -16.66
N LEU A 455 14.66 17.67 -15.59
CA LEU A 455 13.64 16.86 -14.95
C LEU A 455 13.55 17.22 -13.47
N VAL A 456 12.33 17.33 -12.96
CA VAL A 456 12.06 17.63 -11.55
C VAL A 456 11.35 16.43 -10.92
N LEU A 457 11.95 15.84 -9.89
CA LEU A 457 11.28 14.88 -9.01
C LEU A 457 10.69 15.64 -7.82
N VAL A 458 9.40 15.49 -7.58
CA VAL A 458 8.71 15.90 -6.35
C VAL A 458 8.38 14.63 -5.57
N ALA A 459 9.07 14.42 -4.44
CA ALA A 459 9.02 13.19 -3.67
C ALA A 459 8.45 13.38 -2.26
N GLY A 460 7.90 12.30 -1.69
CA GLY A 460 7.40 12.20 -0.32
C GLY A 460 5.89 11.97 -0.25
N LYS A 461 5.09 12.94 -0.67
CA LYS A 461 3.62 12.91 -0.51
C LYS A 461 2.90 12.10 -1.58
N GLY A 462 3.41 12.12 -2.82
CA GLY A 462 2.80 11.39 -3.93
C GLY A 462 1.33 11.75 -4.15
N HIS A 463 0.43 10.86 -3.75
CA HIS A 463 -1.03 11.01 -3.90
C HIS A 463 -1.73 11.70 -2.71
N GLU A 464 -1.02 11.99 -1.62
CA GLU A 464 -1.64 12.62 -0.45
C GLU A 464 -2.25 13.97 -0.80
N ASP A 465 -3.49 14.20 -0.38
CA ASP A 465 -4.29 15.39 -0.63
C ASP A 465 -4.33 16.35 0.57
N TYR A 466 -3.44 16.15 1.53
CA TYR A 466 -3.32 16.99 2.74
C TYR A 466 -1.87 17.18 3.17
N GLN A 467 -1.62 18.21 3.97
CA GLN A 467 -0.41 18.40 4.76
C GLN A 467 -0.81 18.45 6.25
N GLU A 468 -0.14 17.65 7.08
CA GLU A 468 -0.42 17.59 8.52
C GLU A 468 0.61 18.46 9.29
N VAL A 469 0.11 19.56 9.89
CA VAL A 469 0.91 20.54 10.64
C VAL A 469 0.26 20.75 12.00
N ALA A 470 0.99 20.58 13.09
CA ALA A 470 0.52 20.78 14.47
C ALA A 470 -0.81 20.05 14.75
N GLY A 471 -0.97 18.82 14.26
CA GLY A 471 -2.16 18.00 14.44
C GLY A 471 -3.36 18.39 13.56
N GLN A 472 -3.22 19.36 12.67
CA GLN A 472 -4.25 19.77 11.72
C GLN A 472 -3.92 19.28 10.32
N ARG A 473 -4.89 18.70 9.62
CA ARG A 473 -4.80 18.33 8.21
C ARG A 473 -5.30 19.49 7.35
N LEU A 474 -4.41 20.08 6.60
CA LEU A 474 -4.69 21.17 5.65
C LEU A 474 -4.75 20.57 4.24
N PRO A 475 -5.74 20.93 3.41
CA PRO A 475 -5.79 20.47 2.02
C PRO A 475 -4.52 20.86 1.25
N PHE A 476 -3.88 19.90 0.61
CA PHE A 476 -2.65 20.10 -0.17
C PHE A 476 -2.41 18.92 -1.10
N SER A 477 -2.07 19.16 -2.37
CA SER A 477 -1.74 18.12 -3.34
C SER A 477 -0.51 18.52 -4.16
N ASP A 478 0.54 17.70 -4.13
CA ASP A 478 1.73 17.88 -4.97
C ASP A 478 1.35 17.97 -6.45
N ILE A 479 0.42 17.12 -6.90
CA ILE A 479 -0.03 17.06 -8.29
C ILE A 479 -0.67 18.36 -8.72
N GLU A 480 -1.54 18.94 -7.88
CA GLU A 480 -2.20 20.23 -8.15
C GLU A 480 -1.19 21.37 -8.19
N GLN A 481 -0.25 21.42 -7.24
CA GLN A 481 0.81 22.44 -7.20
C GLN A 481 1.72 22.37 -8.42
N VAL A 482 2.08 21.17 -8.87
CA VAL A 482 2.85 20.97 -10.09
C VAL A 482 2.08 21.46 -11.31
N TRP A 483 0.79 21.11 -11.45
CA TRP A 483 -0.03 21.60 -12.57
C TRP A 483 -0.15 23.13 -12.59
N GLN A 484 -0.37 23.76 -11.44
CA GLN A 484 -0.41 25.22 -11.33
C GLN A 484 0.92 25.84 -11.77
N ALA A 485 2.04 25.31 -11.35
CA ALA A 485 3.37 25.81 -11.72
C ALA A 485 3.68 25.60 -13.22
N LEU A 486 3.28 24.46 -13.81
CA LEU A 486 3.46 24.16 -15.24
C LEU A 486 2.60 25.06 -16.13
N GLN A 487 1.39 25.43 -15.70
CA GLN A 487 0.52 26.31 -16.45
C GLN A 487 0.94 27.78 -16.40
N GLY A 488 1.95 28.13 -15.61
CA GLY A 488 2.44 29.50 -15.50
C GLY A 488 1.49 30.40 -14.72
N GLY A 489 0.82 29.83 -13.70
CA GLY A 489 -0.02 30.59 -12.79
C GLY A 489 0.79 31.74 -12.16
N ALA A 490 0.49 32.97 -12.59
CA ALA A 490 0.93 34.17 -11.90
C ALA A 490 0.28 34.17 -10.51
N ALA A 491 1.11 34.30 -9.46
CA ALA A 491 0.64 34.64 -8.13
C ALA A 491 0.06 36.03 -8.11
#